data_36278a55d88a329ace9bc7966f895beb
#
_entry.id   36278a55d88a329ace9bc7966f895beb
#
_cell.length_a   1.000
_cell.length_b   1.000
_cell.length_c   1.000
_cell.angle_alpha   90.00
_cell.angle_beta   90.00
_cell.angle_gamma   90.00
#
_symmetry.space_group_name_H-M   'P 1'
#
loop_
_entity.id
_entity.type
_entity.pdbx_description
1 polymer ?
#
loop_
_entity_poly.entity_id
_entity_poly.type
_entity_poly.pdbx_seq_one_letter_code
_entity_poly.pdbx_strand_id
1 'polypeptide(L)'
;MQLVVLTTGAVRRRYLVEKLQARFPIARVLVEPRDPPPPYPTAHPLDDARKTRERDNWYDGNPPTFESIADVQSFENLNEPEAVDQLQDLKPDVLLVFGTGRLSEAVLRQCPAGSINFHNGDA
;
A
#
# COMPACT_ATOMS: atom_id res chain seq x y z
N MET A 1 -3.24 19.39 3.32
CA MET A 1 -2.79 18.18 4.03
C MET A 1 -2.07 17.29 3.04
N GLN A 2 -0.87 16.88 3.38
CA GLN A 2 -0.05 16.00 2.54
C GLN A 2 -0.27 14.54 2.94
N LEU A 3 -1.06 13.81 2.18
CA LEU A 3 -1.35 12.40 2.42
C LEU A 3 -0.44 11.54 1.56
N VAL A 4 0.29 10.63 2.17
CA VAL A 4 1.12 9.63 1.50
C VAL A 4 0.66 8.23 1.92
N VAL A 5 0.60 7.33 0.95
CA VAL A 5 0.15 5.94 1.18
C VAL A 5 1.33 4.99 0.99
N LEU A 6 1.50 4.07 1.91
CA LEU A 6 2.45 2.96 1.81
C LEU A 6 1.67 1.65 1.71
N THR A 7 1.87 0.89 0.65
CA THR A 7 1.11 -0.32 0.42
C THR A 7 1.83 -1.32 -0.49
N THR A 8 1.13 -2.32 -0.97
CA THR A 8 1.64 -3.31 -1.93
C THR A 8 0.80 -3.28 -3.22
N GLY A 9 1.24 -4.02 -4.23
CA GLY A 9 0.64 -3.97 -5.56
C GLY A 9 -0.61 -4.82 -5.77
N ALA A 10 -1.14 -5.48 -4.75
CA ALA A 10 -2.31 -6.35 -4.89
C ALA A 10 -3.55 -5.58 -5.38
N VAL A 11 -4.44 -6.27 -6.10
CA VAL A 11 -5.66 -5.67 -6.67
C VAL A 11 -6.51 -4.97 -5.62
N ARG A 12 -6.69 -5.60 -4.45
CA ARG A 12 -7.47 -4.99 -3.36
C ARG A 12 -6.84 -3.71 -2.83
N ARG A 13 -5.52 -3.58 -2.91
CA ARG A 13 -4.82 -2.35 -2.52
C ARG A 13 -5.07 -1.24 -3.53
N ARG A 14 -5.03 -1.56 -4.81
CA ARG A 14 -5.37 -0.60 -5.88
C ARG A 14 -6.80 -0.11 -5.76
N TYR A 15 -7.73 -1.01 -5.49
CA TYR A 15 -9.13 -0.66 -5.28
C TYR A 15 -9.30 0.32 -4.11
N LEU A 16 -8.64 0.06 -2.99
CA LEU A 16 -8.71 0.94 -1.83
C LEU A 16 -8.11 2.32 -2.13
N VAL A 17 -6.95 2.36 -2.78
CA VAL A 17 -6.29 3.62 -3.16
C VAL A 17 -7.19 4.43 -4.12
N GLU A 18 -7.81 3.78 -5.08
CA GLU A 18 -8.73 4.42 -6.01
C GLU A 18 -9.90 5.08 -5.27
N LYS A 19 -10.49 4.39 -4.31
CA LYS A 19 -11.58 4.94 -3.50
C LYS A 19 -11.12 6.09 -2.61
N LEU A 20 -9.93 5.99 -2.04
CA LEU A 20 -9.34 7.07 -1.24
C LEU A 20 -9.04 8.29 -2.10
N GLN A 21 -8.45 8.09 -3.28
CA GLN A 21 -8.08 9.18 -4.18
C GLN A 21 -9.31 9.98 -4.63
N ALA A 22 -10.46 9.33 -4.74
CA ALA A 22 -11.71 10.00 -5.08
C ALA A 22 -12.19 10.97 -4.00
N ARG A 23 -11.74 10.80 -2.76
CA ARG A 23 -12.15 11.64 -1.63
C ARG A 23 -11.05 12.51 -1.06
N PHE A 24 -9.82 12.02 -1.06
CA PHE A 24 -8.67 12.68 -0.46
C PHE A 24 -7.52 12.69 -1.46
N PRO A 25 -7.05 13.86 -1.91
CA PRO A 25 -5.90 13.89 -2.81
C PRO A 25 -4.70 13.21 -2.15
N ILE A 26 -4.16 12.19 -2.83
CA ILE A 26 -2.98 11.47 -2.38
C ILE A 26 -1.77 12.05 -3.09
N ALA A 27 -0.78 12.54 -2.35
CA ALA A 27 0.42 13.13 -2.93
C ALA A 27 1.25 12.09 -3.66
N ARG A 28 1.43 10.92 -3.06
CA ARG A 28 2.15 9.80 -3.65
C ARG A 28 1.81 8.50 -2.95
N VAL A 29 1.88 7.40 -3.72
CA VAL A 29 1.79 6.04 -3.20
C VAL A 29 3.16 5.39 -3.35
N LEU A 30 3.74 4.90 -2.26
CA LEU A 30 4.97 4.12 -2.28
C LEU A 30 4.60 2.65 -2.15
N VAL A 31 5.08 1.82 -3.07
CA VAL A 31 4.59 0.45 -3.25
C VAL A 31 5.72 -0.55 -3.18
N GLU A 32 5.52 -1.60 -2.38
CA GLU A 32 6.28 -2.84 -2.49
C GLU A 32 5.62 -3.76 -3.52
N PRO A 33 6.39 -4.59 -4.25
CA PRO A 33 5.82 -5.37 -5.37
C PRO A 33 4.76 -6.38 -4.94
N ARG A 34 4.88 -6.93 -3.76
CA ARG A 34 4.00 -8.01 -3.26
C ARG A 34 3.75 -7.89 -1.78
N ASP A 35 2.64 -8.50 -1.36
CA ASP A 35 2.36 -8.70 0.04
C ASP A 35 3.49 -9.54 0.68
N PRO A 36 3.90 -9.20 1.90
CA PRO A 36 4.91 -10.00 2.59
C PRO A 36 4.39 -11.43 2.82
N PRO A 37 5.27 -12.43 2.71
CA PRO A 37 4.86 -13.80 2.99
C PRO A 37 4.51 -13.93 4.49
N PRO A 38 3.51 -14.76 4.82
CA PRO A 38 3.23 -15.04 6.22
C PRO A 38 4.43 -15.75 6.88
N PRO A 39 4.63 -15.56 8.19
CA PRO A 39 5.76 -16.15 8.90
C PRO A 39 5.66 -17.67 9.08
N TYR A 40 4.63 -18.29 8.56
CA TYR A 40 4.39 -19.71 8.64
C TYR A 40 3.86 -20.24 7.30
N PRO A 41 4.09 -21.53 6.98
CA PRO A 41 3.57 -22.08 5.73
C PRO A 41 2.04 -22.09 5.75
N THR A 42 1.44 -21.27 4.90
CA THR A 42 0.00 -21.33 4.69
C THR A 42 -0.26 -21.37 3.18
N ALA A 43 -0.90 -22.42 2.74
CA ALA A 43 -1.53 -22.44 1.42
C ALA A 43 -3.02 -22.59 1.68
N HIS A 44 -3.77 -21.52 1.55
CA HIS A 44 -5.23 -21.62 1.66
C HIS A 44 -5.79 -21.89 0.27
N PRO A 45 -6.55 -22.98 0.08
CA PRO A 45 -7.04 -23.34 -1.26
C PRO A 45 -8.00 -22.31 -1.88
N LEU A 46 -8.52 -21.38 -1.08
CA LEU A 46 -9.40 -20.32 -1.56
C LEU A 46 -8.69 -19.02 -1.92
N ASP A 47 -7.37 -18.92 -1.76
CA ASP A 47 -6.64 -17.67 -2.05
C ASP A 47 -6.72 -17.29 -3.52
N ASP A 48 -6.54 -18.22 -4.42
CA ASP A 48 -6.65 -17.95 -5.86
C ASP A 48 -8.08 -17.59 -6.26
N ALA A 49 -9.08 -18.27 -5.68
CA ALA A 49 -10.49 -17.96 -5.91
C ALA A 49 -10.83 -16.55 -5.41
N ARG A 50 -10.27 -16.14 -4.27
CA ARG A 50 -10.44 -14.79 -3.75
C ARG A 50 -9.85 -13.73 -4.69
N LYS A 51 -8.62 -13.94 -5.15
CA LYS A 51 -7.96 -13.01 -6.09
C LYS A 51 -8.75 -12.88 -7.39
N THR A 52 -9.24 -13.96 -7.92
CA THR A 52 -10.08 -13.95 -9.12
C THR A 52 -11.37 -13.17 -8.87
N ARG A 53 -12.03 -13.40 -7.74
CA ARG A 53 -13.25 -12.71 -7.36
C ARG A 53 -13.03 -11.21 -7.21
N GLU A 54 -11.92 -10.79 -6.62
CA GLU A 54 -11.57 -9.38 -6.49
C GLU A 54 -11.43 -8.71 -7.85
N ARG A 55 -10.76 -9.35 -8.81
CA ARG A 55 -10.62 -8.84 -10.18
C ARG A 55 -11.96 -8.74 -10.88
N ASP A 56 -12.76 -9.79 -10.79
CA ASP A 56 -14.02 -9.89 -11.52
C ASP A 56 -15.06 -8.92 -10.97
N ASN A 57 -15.20 -8.86 -9.65
CA ASN A 57 -16.24 -8.04 -9.01
C ASN A 57 -15.91 -6.55 -9.04
N TRP A 58 -14.63 -6.18 -8.95
CA TRP A 58 -14.25 -4.78 -8.86
C TRP A 58 -13.83 -4.18 -10.20
N TYR A 59 -13.34 -4.99 -11.13
CA TYR A 59 -12.75 -4.49 -12.38
C TYR A 59 -13.13 -5.30 -13.62
N ASP A 60 -14.15 -6.12 -13.56
CA ASP A 60 -14.60 -6.97 -14.68
C ASP A 60 -13.45 -7.81 -15.30
N GLY A 61 -12.56 -8.33 -14.46
CA GLY A 61 -11.41 -9.10 -14.88
C GLY A 61 -10.22 -8.30 -15.40
N ASN A 62 -10.33 -6.98 -15.48
CA ASN A 62 -9.29 -6.09 -16.03
C ASN A 62 -8.90 -5.01 -15.02
N PRO A 63 -8.14 -5.33 -13.96
CA PRO A 63 -7.73 -4.32 -13.00
C PRO A 63 -6.80 -3.29 -13.64
N PRO A 64 -6.96 -1.99 -13.31
CA PRO A 64 -6.08 -0.96 -13.84
C PRO A 64 -4.67 -1.13 -13.28
N THR A 65 -3.69 -0.55 -13.98
CA THR A 65 -2.36 -0.41 -13.41
C THR A 65 -2.41 0.57 -12.24
N PHE A 66 -1.51 0.41 -11.29
CA PHE A 66 -1.47 1.32 -10.16
C PHE A 66 -1.17 2.75 -10.59
N GLU A 67 -0.31 2.89 -11.58
CA GLU A 67 0.11 4.18 -12.13
C GLU A 67 -1.03 4.94 -12.80
N SER A 68 -2.07 4.25 -13.26
CA SER A 68 -3.26 4.90 -13.84
C SER A 68 -4.20 5.47 -12.75
N ILE A 69 -4.05 5.03 -11.51
CA ILE A 69 -4.90 5.44 -10.38
C ILE A 69 -4.28 6.62 -9.62
N ALA A 70 -2.96 6.60 -9.42
CA ALA A 70 -2.27 7.55 -8.56
C ALA A 70 -0.83 7.76 -9.00
N ASP A 71 -0.17 8.76 -8.41
CA ASP A 71 1.28 8.93 -8.55
C ASP A 71 1.98 7.87 -7.68
N VAL A 72 2.63 6.90 -8.33
CA VAL A 72 3.17 5.70 -7.68
C VAL A 72 4.68 5.62 -7.88
N GLN A 73 5.38 5.27 -6.81
CA GLN A 73 6.80 4.94 -6.83
C GLN A 73 6.99 3.56 -6.21
N SER A 74 7.67 2.67 -6.94
CA SER A 74 7.92 1.30 -6.49
C SER A 74 9.29 1.16 -5.83
N PHE A 75 9.35 0.33 -4.78
CA PHE A 75 10.57 -0.03 -4.07
C PHE A 75 10.54 -1.52 -3.77
N GLU A 76 11.70 -2.16 -3.76
CA GLU A 76 11.81 -3.56 -3.31
C GLU A 76 11.39 -3.70 -1.85
N ASN A 77 11.77 -2.71 -1.04
CA ASN A 77 11.45 -2.67 0.39
C ASN A 77 11.26 -1.21 0.79
N LEU A 78 10.18 -0.90 1.47
CA LEU A 78 9.89 0.46 1.91
C LEU A 78 10.82 0.96 3.03
N ASN A 79 11.65 0.09 3.59
CA ASN A 79 12.66 0.47 4.58
C ASN A 79 14.00 0.87 3.94
N GLU A 80 14.14 0.76 2.62
CA GLU A 80 15.39 1.13 1.98
C GLU A 80 15.61 2.65 1.99
N PRO A 81 16.88 3.10 1.94
CA PRO A 81 17.21 4.53 2.07
C PRO A 81 16.49 5.42 1.06
N GLU A 82 16.31 4.97 -0.16
CA GLU A 82 15.64 5.73 -1.21
C GLU A 82 14.18 6.02 -0.89
N ALA A 83 13.49 5.06 -0.25
CA ALA A 83 12.11 5.26 0.20
C ALA A 83 12.04 6.26 1.35
N VAL A 84 12.97 6.16 2.30
CA VAL A 84 13.07 7.12 3.41
C VAL A 84 13.35 8.52 2.89
N ASP A 85 14.25 8.66 1.94
CA ASP A 85 14.58 9.94 1.31
C ASP A 85 13.35 10.56 0.62
N GLN A 86 12.58 9.76 -0.10
CA GLN A 86 11.35 10.25 -0.72
C GLN A 86 10.32 10.72 0.31
N LEU A 87 10.17 9.99 1.41
CA LEU A 87 9.28 10.42 2.48
C LEU A 87 9.75 11.71 3.14
N GLN A 88 11.05 11.86 3.29
CA GLN A 88 11.63 13.10 3.80
C GLN A 88 11.31 14.30 2.91
N ASP A 89 11.41 14.12 1.60
CA ASP A 89 11.11 15.18 0.62
C ASP A 89 9.60 15.48 0.57
N LEU A 90 8.76 14.45 0.66
CA LEU A 90 7.31 14.59 0.61
C LEU A 90 6.73 15.27 1.85
N LYS A 91 7.37 15.14 2.99
CA LYS A 91 6.93 15.72 4.28
C LYS A 91 5.46 15.41 4.57
N PRO A 92 5.09 14.12 4.71
CA PRO A 92 3.69 13.78 4.91
C PRO A 92 3.13 14.32 6.22
N ASP A 93 1.91 14.83 6.16
CA ASP A 93 1.12 15.16 7.34
C ASP A 93 0.43 13.93 7.89
N VAL A 94 0.02 13.03 6.99
CA VAL A 94 -0.57 11.75 7.33
C VAL A 94 0.08 10.67 6.48
N LEU A 95 0.48 9.59 7.15
CA LEU A 95 1.00 8.39 6.52
C LEU A 95 -0.02 7.27 6.71
N LEU A 96 -0.58 6.80 5.60
CA LEU A 96 -1.55 5.72 5.62
C LEU A 96 -0.87 4.45 5.15
N VAL A 97 -0.92 3.40 5.96
CA VAL A 97 -0.18 2.15 5.74
C VAL A 97 -1.14 0.98 5.71
N PHE A 98 -1.06 0.15 4.69
CA PHE A 98 -1.82 -1.09 4.67
C PHE A 98 -1.18 -2.15 3.78
N GLY A 99 -1.04 -3.34 4.33
CA GLY A 99 -0.54 -4.50 3.61
C GLY A 99 0.96 -4.62 3.47
N THR A 100 1.73 -3.68 4.00
CA THR A 100 3.19 -3.73 3.95
C THR A 100 3.76 -4.71 4.97
N GLY A 101 5.03 -5.04 4.81
CA GLY A 101 5.81 -5.64 5.89
C GLY A 101 6.05 -4.64 7.03
N ARG A 102 6.83 -5.07 8.00
CA ARG A 102 7.17 -4.21 9.14
C ARG A 102 7.96 -2.99 8.68
N LEU A 103 7.48 -1.82 9.04
CA LEU A 103 8.17 -0.57 8.72
C LEU A 103 9.19 -0.23 9.80
N SER A 104 10.35 0.29 9.36
CA SER A 104 11.40 0.73 10.26
C SER A 104 11.02 2.03 10.96
N GLU A 105 11.70 2.30 12.06
CA GLU A 105 11.55 3.56 12.77
C GLU A 105 11.94 4.76 11.90
N ALA A 106 12.94 4.59 11.03
CA ALA A 106 13.35 5.64 10.10
C ALA A 106 12.22 6.06 9.15
N VAL A 107 11.41 5.10 8.68
CA VAL A 107 10.22 5.39 7.87
C VAL A 107 9.17 6.13 8.70
N LEU A 108 8.86 5.61 9.88
CA LEU A 108 7.79 6.17 10.72
C LEU A 108 8.11 7.58 11.22
N ARG A 109 9.38 7.89 11.42
CA ARG A 109 9.84 9.23 11.84
C ARG A 109 9.58 10.31 10.79
N GLN A 110 9.37 9.92 9.53
CA GLN A 110 9.10 10.90 8.47
C GLN A 110 7.70 11.52 8.58
N CYS A 111 6.85 10.98 9.45
CA CYS A 111 5.54 11.54 9.73
C CYS A 111 5.36 11.68 11.25
N PRO A 112 5.93 12.73 11.88
CA PRO A 112 5.86 12.90 13.34
C PRO A 112 4.43 13.08 13.87
N ALA A 113 3.52 13.60 13.05
CA ALA A 113 2.13 13.78 13.44
C ALA A 113 1.38 12.45 13.60
N GLY A 114 1.89 11.38 12.98
CA GLY A 114 1.37 10.03 13.16
C GLY A 114 1.06 9.32 11.87
N SER A 115 1.04 8.00 11.98
CA SER A 115 0.67 7.10 10.90
C SER A 115 -0.56 6.31 11.28
N ILE A 116 -1.36 5.97 10.28
CA ILE A 116 -2.54 5.13 10.45
C ILE A 116 -2.28 3.82 9.73
N ASN A 117 -2.34 2.71 10.44
CA ASN A 117 -2.16 1.38 9.87
C ASN A 117 -3.50 0.65 9.81
N PHE A 118 -3.92 0.31 8.61
CA PHE A 118 -5.08 -0.56 8.41
C PHE A 118 -4.63 -2.02 8.42
N HIS A 119 -5.14 -2.76 9.37
CA HIS A 119 -4.84 -4.17 9.54
C HIS A 119 -6.07 -5.01 9.23
N ASN A 120 -5.91 -5.98 8.32
CA ASN A 120 -6.95 -6.96 8.04
C ASN A 120 -6.64 -8.23 8.84
N GLY A 121 -7.43 -8.50 9.86
CA GLY A 121 -7.32 -9.71 10.62
C GLY A 121 -6.60 -9.55 11.95
N ASP A 122 -6.28 -10.66 12.56
CA ASP A 122 -5.65 -10.69 13.87
C ASP A 122 -4.21 -10.18 13.80
N ALA A 123 -3.94 -9.22 14.61
CA ALA A 123 -2.59 -8.69 14.75
C ALA A 123 -1.68 -9.69 15.47
#